data_24465cb8ef8430d47287f5c3f8708cf9
#
_entry.id   24465cb8ef8430d47287f5c3f8708cf9
#
_cell.length_a   1.000
_cell.length_b   1.000
_cell.length_c   1.000
_cell.angle_alpha   90.00
_cell.angle_beta   90.00
_cell.angle_gamma   90.00
#
_symmetry.space_group_name_H-M   'P 1'
#
loop_
_entity.id
_entity.type
_entity.pdbx_description
1 polymer ?
#
loop_
_entity_poly.entity_id
_entity_poly.type
_entity_poly.pdbx_seq_one_letter_code
_entity_poly.pdbx_strand_id
1 'polypeptide(L)'
;VYENFSGEYEVSVMFSAHEGEESTSFFGSGFTTLSLDRPFIELSSLERDLTDVENQLNPRKLEGKFTGTMILTPATLNEFMGNIIGNFASDGVILDETSIWREKLGEKVADERITVTVDPRHESVVCGENMTAEGFPTASFDLIKDGVLKNFHLSLYVSNKTGFDRAPCSSLPCIIKAGDTPLDEIIASTEHGIIVGRFSGGEPGISGDFSGVAKNSFLVEGGKITGAVSEAMISGNLAQMLNDLIAVSRETVSDGDGIAPYMAFGGITVSGK
;
A
#
# COMPACT_ATOMS: atom_id res chain seq x y z
N VAL A 1 -12.59 -23.44 25.98
CA VAL A 1 -11.35 -23.74 25.28
C VAL A 1 -11.64 -23.44 23.81
N TYR A 2 -10.83 -22.59 23.19
CA TYR A 2 -10.86 -22.32 21.77
C TYR A 2 -9.62 -22.94 21.14
N GLU A 3 -9.81 -23.73 20.12
CA GLU A 3 -8.73 -24.33 19.33
C GLU A 3 -8.95 -23.98 17.87
N ASN A 4 -7.91 -23.47 17.22
CA ASN A 4 -7.91 -23.17 15.80
C ASN A 4 -6.72 -23.86 15.14
N PHE A 5 -6.97 -24.51 14.02
CA PHE A 5 -5.94 -25.10 13.18
C PHE A 5 -5.99 -24.39 11.82
N SER A 6 -4.92 -23.73 11.45
CA SER A 6 -4.76 -23.12 10.13
C SER A 6 -3.46 -23.60 9.53
N GLY A 7 -3.42 -23.67 8.21
CA GLY A 7 -2.23 -23.96 7.45
C GLY A 7 -2.29 -23.18 6.15
N GLU A 8 -1.16 -22.66 5.73
CA GLU A 8 -1.01 -21.85 4.54
C GLU A 8 0.27 -22.21 3.81
N TYR A 9 0.35 -21.82 2.56
CA TYR A 9 1.58 -21.81 1.79
C TYR A 9 1.97 -20.37 1.55
N GLU A 10 3.14 -19.99 2.05
CA GLU A 10 3.77 -18.70 1.75
C GLU A 10 4.74 -18.90 0.59
N VAL A 11 4.61 -18.06 -0.43
CA VAL A 11 5.50 -18.02 -1.58
C VAL A 11 6.20 -16.68 -1.60
N SER A 12 7.53 -16.71 -1.57
CA SER A 12 8.37 -15.53 -1.71
C SER A 12 9.40 -15.80 -2.79
N VAL A 13 9.46 -14.94 -3.79
CA VAL A 13 10.41 -15.04 -4.90
C VAL A 13 11.20 -13.75 -5.05
N MET A 14 12.47 -13.88 -5.36
CA MET A 14 13.35 -12.76 -5.67
C MET A 14 13.98 -13.00 -7.03
N PHE A 15 13.94 -12.01 -7.91
CA PHE A 15 14.40 -12.12 -9.27
C PHE A 15 15.00 -10.81 -9.79
N SER A 16 15.77 -10.92 -10.87
CA SER A 16 16.31 -9.81 -11.66
C SER A 16 16.37 -10.22 -13.12
N ALA A 17 16.28 -9.27 -14.03
CA ALA A 17 16.49 -9.51 -15.45
C ALA A 17 17.93 -9.17 -15.83
N HIS A 18 18.45 -9.93 -16.82
CA HIS A 18 19.78 -9.74 -17.39
C HIS A 18 19.73 -9.80 -18.90
N GLU A 19 20.45 -8.87 -19.55
CA GLU A 19 20.68 -8.87 -20.99
C GLU A 19 22.14 -8.47 -21.27
N GLY A 20 22.97 -9.41 -21.68
CA GLY A 20 24.42 -9.18 -21.82
C GLY A 20 25.07 -8.80 -20.49
N GLU A 21 25.66 -7.61 -20.41
CA GLU A 21 26.27 -7.06 -19.19
C GLU A 21 25.28 -6.22 -18.35
N GLU A 22 24.11 -5.91 -18.90
CA GLU A 22 23.09 -5.13 -18.22
C GLU A 22 22.28 -6.02 -17.25
N SER A 23 21.95 -5.46 -16.10
CA SER A 23 21.10 -6.14 -15.12
C SER A 23 20.23 -5.17 -14.35
N THR A 24 19.03 -5.61 -14.00
CA THR A 24 18.13 -4.84 -13.15
C THR A 24 18.49 -4.98 -11.66
N SER A 25 17.96 -4.09 -10.82
CA SER A 25 17.89 -4.32 -9.39
C SER A 25 17.02 -5.55 -9.08
N PHE A 26 17.22 -6.14 -7.90
CA PHE A 26 16.35 -7.19 -7.41
C PHE A 26 14.93 -6.69 -7.22
N PHE A 27 13.97 -7.49 -7.64
CA PHE A 27 12.56 -7.35 -7.34
C PHE A 27 12.11 -8.55 -6.49
N GLY A 28 11.24 -8.30 -5.53
CA GLY A 28 10.62 -9.34 -4.71
C GLY A 28 9.12 -9.34 -4.92
N SER A 29 8.55 -10.51 -5.11
CA SER A 29 7.11 -10.73 -5.12
C SER A 29 6.77 -11.86 -4.15
N GLY A 30 5.64 -11.75 -3.46
CA GLY A 30 5.20 -12.74 -2.50
C GLY A 30 3.69 -12.75 -2.36
N PHE A 31 3.19 -13.88 -1.93
CA PHE A 31 1.77 -14.06 -1.62
C PHE A 31 1.57 -15.28 -0.72
N THR A 32 0.42 -15.32 -0.08
CA THR A 32 -0.03 -16.44 0.75
C THR A 32 -1.21 -17.12 0.06
N THR A 33 -1.30 -18.46 0.11
CA THR A 33 -2.38 -19.23 -0.50
C THR A 33 -2.74 -20.48 0.34
N LEU A 34 -3.98 -20.93 0.24
CA LEU A 34 -4.44 -22.19 0.85
C LEU A 34 -4.24 -23.40 -0.06
N SER A 35 -3.92 -23.22 -1.34
CA SER A 35 -3.88 -24.28 -2.33
C SER A 35 -2.72 -24.08 -3.29
N LEU A 36 -2.15 -25.20 -3.75
CA LEU A 36 -1.11 -25.26 -4.78
C LEU A 36 -1.67 -25.85 -6.10
N ASP A 37 -2.94 -25.67 -6.38
CA ASP A 37 -3.67 -26.22 -7.52
C ASP A 37 -3.56 -25.37 -8.79
N ARG A 38 -2.98 -24.18 -8.70
CA ARG A 38 -2.71 -23.27 -9.82
C ARG A 38 -1.22 -22.95 -9.94
N PRO A 39 -0.74 -22.65 -11.16
CA PRO A 39 0.62 -22.14 -11.34
C PRO A 39 0.85 -20.85 -10.53
N PHE A 40 1.99 -20.74 -9.86
CA PHE A 40 2.32 -19.56 -9.04
C PHE A 40 2.28 -18.26 -9.82
N ILE A 41 2.65 -18.30 -11.10
CA ILE A 41 2.64 -17.13 -11.98
C ILE A 41 1.24 -16.51 -12.16
N GLU A 42 0.17 -17.29 -11.94
CA GLU A 42 -1.20 -16.82 -12.01
C GLU A 42 -1.72 -16.25 -10.68
N LEU A 43 -0.89 -16.28 -9.64
CA LEU A 43 -1.27 -15.84 -8.30
C LEU A 43 -0.69 -14.47 -8.00
N SER A 44 -1.50 -13.63 -7.34
CA SER A 44 -1.15 -12.26 -6.98
C SER A 44 -0.67 -11.44 -8.19
N SER A 45 0.44 -10.71 -8.06
CA SER A 45 1.00 -9.86 -9.12
C SER A 45 2.21 -10.49 -9.83
N LEU A 46 2.53 -11.77 -9.60
CA LEU A 46 3.82 -12.35 -10.00
C LEU A 46 4.10 -12.26 -11.50
N GLU A 47 3.13 -12.54 -12.37
CA GLU A 47 3.30 -12.44 -13.82
C GLU A 47 3.65 -11.01 -14.25
N ARG A 48 2.95 -10.04 -13.68
CA ARG A 48 3.19 -8.63 -13.94
C ARG A 48 4.55 -8.20 -13.40
N ASP A 49 4.90 -8.61 -12.19
CA ASP A 49 6.17 -8.26 -11.56
C ASP A 49 7.37 -8.78 -12.37
N LEU A 50 7.26 -9.98 -12.95
CA LEU A 50 8.26 -10.52 -13.86
C LEU A 50 8.37 -9.69 -15.15
N THR A 51 7.24 -9.33 -15.75
CA THR A 51 7.20 -8.46 -16.94
C THR A 51 7.77 -7.08 -16.64
N ASP A 52 7.41 -6.50 -15.49
CA ASP A 52 7.88 -5.19 -15.07
C ASP A 52 9.40 -5.18 -14.84
N VAL A 53 9.96 -6.27 -14.31
CA VAL A 53 11.42 -6.37 -14.11
C VAL A 53 12.17 -6.45 -15.46
N GLU A 54 11.63 -7.17 -16.45
CA GLU A 54 12.22 -7.17 -17.79
C GLU A 54 12.21 -5.76 -18.40
N ASN A 55 11.11 -5.03 -18.21
CA ASN A 55 10.98 -3.65 -18.68
C ASN A 55 11.89 -2.65 -17.92
N GLN A 56 12.51 -3.06 -16.82
CA GLN A 56 13.51 -2.28 -16.07
C GLN A 56 14.92 -2.38 -16.64
N LEU A 57 15.16 -3.21 -17.66
CA LEU A 57 16.42 -3.18 -18.40
C LEU A 57 16.60 -1.82 -19.10
N ASN A 58 17.80 -1.26 -19.05
CA ASN A 58 18.13 0.05 -19.63
C ASN A 58 17.28 1.22 -19.07
N PRO A 59 17.23 1.42 -17.76
CA PRO A 59 16.44 2.48 -17.16
C PRO A 59 17.01 3.85 -17.52
N ARG A 60 16.13 4.82 -17.72
CA ARG A 60 16.52 6.22 -17.91
C ARG A 60 16.95 6.84 -16.59
N LYS A 61 17.92 7.74 -16.65
CA LYS A 61 18.18 8.69 -15.56
C LYS A 61 17.19 9.85 -15.69
N LEU A 62 16.52 10.16 -14.61
CA LEU A 62 15.70 11.35 -14.55
C LEU A 62 16.62 12.57 -14.39
N GLU A 63 16.46 13.57 -15.25
CA GLU A 63 17.15 14.85 -15.12
C GLU A 63 16.22 15.90 -14.50
N GLY A 64 16.73 16.60 -13.48
CA GLY A 64 16.00 17.68 -12.85
C GLY A 64 14.93 17.24 -11.85
N LYS A 65 13.91 18.08 -11.68
CA LYS A 65 12.86 17.93 -10.66
C LYS A 65 11.53 18.41 -11.22
N PHE A 66 10.46 17.66 -10.90
CA PHE A 66 9.09 18.10 -11.19
C PHE A 66 8.15 17.75 -10.03
N THR A 67 6.99 18.41 -9.99
CA THR A 67 5.86 17.99 -9.15
C THR A 67 4.81 17.38 -10.06
N GLY A 68 4.33 16.19 -9.71
CA GLY A 68 3.42 15.45 -10.58
C GLY A 68 2.61 14.38 -9.84
N THR A 69 2.12 13.44 -10.63
CA THR A 69 1.31 12.32 -10.15
C THR A 69 2.19 11.14 -9.76
N MET A 70 1.94 10.57 -8.59
CA MET A 70 2.49 9.28 -8.17
C MET A 70 1.38 8.23 -8.24
N ILE A 71 1.60 7.18 -9.01
CA ILE A 71 0.73 6.01 -9.07
C ILE A 71 1.41 4.90 -8.26
N LEU A 72 0.82 4.52 -7.14
CA LEU A 72 1.32 3.41 -6.33
C LEU A 72 0.77 2.09 -6.86
N THR A 73 1.64 1.10 -7.02
CA THR A 73 1.22 -0.29 -7.24
C THR A 73 0.54 -0.83 -5.98
N PRO A 74 -0.28 -1.89 -6.06
CA PRO A 74 -0.96 -2.48 -4.90
C PRO A 74 -0.01 -2.84 -3.76
N ALA A 75 1.15 -3.44 -4.07
CA ALA A 75 2.16 -3.78 -3.05
C ALA A 75 2.72 -2.55 -2.35
N THR A 76 3.09 -1.51 -3.12
CA THR A 76 3.61 -0.25 -2.56
C THR A 76 2.51 0.53 -1.82
N LEU A 77 1.26 0.46 -2.28
CA LEU A 77 0.12 1.05 -1.57
C LEU A 77 -0.10 0.41 -0.21
N ASN A 78 -0.01 -0.93 -0.11
CA ASN A 78 -0.10 -1.65 1.17
C ASN A 78 1.01 -1.21 2.14
N GLU A 79 2.25 -1.04 1.65
CA GLU A 79 3.37 -0.51 2.46
C GLU A 79 3.07 0.91 2.97
N PHE A 80 2.61 1.82 2.09
CA PHE A 80 2.24 3.17 2.47
C PHE A 80 1.05 3.20 3.45
N MET A 81 0.06 2.32 3.26
CA MET A 81 -1.07 2.19 4.18
C MET A 81 -0.62 1.70 5.55
N GLY A 82 0.29 0.73 5.61
CA GLY A 82 0.94 0.29 6.84
C GLY A 82 1.62 1.45 7.59
N ASN A 83 2.36 2.30 6.86
CA ASN A 83 2.97 3.51 7.41
C ASN A 83 1.94 4.53 7.92
N ILE A 84 0.83 4.74 7.17
CA ILE A 84 -0.27 5.62 7.59
C ILE A 84 -0.87 5.13 8.91
N ILE A 85 -1.20 3.85 8.98
CA ILE A 85 -1.79 3.27 10.19
C ILE A 85 -0.79 3.31 11.35
N GLY A 86 0.46 2.91 11.10
CA GLY A 86 1.53 2.92 12.09
C GLY A 86 1.78 4.30 12.70
N ASN A 87 1.83 5.35 11.88
CA ASN A 87 2.15 6.71 12.31
C ASN A 87 0.93 7.52 12.79
N PHE A 88 -0.30 7.13 12.41
CA PHE A 88 -1.45 7.97 12.71
C PHE A 88 -2.55 7.28 13.50
N ALA A 89 -2.65 5.93 13.48
CA ALA A 89 -3.79 5.22 14.04
C ALA A 89 -3.44 4.01 14.92
N SER A 90 -2.16 3.79 15.23
CA SER A 90 -1.69 2.65 16.02
C SER A 90 -1.51 2.97 17.51
N ASP A 91 -1.30 1.92 18.31
CA ASP A 91 -1.11 1.97 19.76
C ASP A 91 -0.11 3.04 20.23
N GLY A 92 1.13 3.00 19.70
CA GLY A 92 2.20 3.85 20.19
C GLY A 92 1.87 5.33 20.03
N VAL A 93 1.49 5.74 18.83
CA VAL A 93 1.26 7.16 18.51
C VAL A 93 -0.02 7.72 19.15
N ILE A 94 -1.02 6.86 19.42
CA ILE A 94 -2.24 7.28 20.14
C ILE A 94 -1.96 7.37 21.64
N LEU A 95 -1.24 6.41 22.22
CA LEU A 95 -0.88 6.40 23.65
C LEU A 95 0.05 7.57 23.98
N ASP A 96 1.06 7.83 23.15
CA ASP A 96 2.06 8.90 23.36
C ASP A 96 1.54 10.29 22.91
N GLU A 97 0.30 10.38 22.46
CA GLU A 97 -0.35 11.62 22.01
C GLU A 97 0.39 12.35 20.86
N THR A 98 1.15 11.60 20.05
CA THR A 98 1.95 12.14 18.94
C THR A 98 1.23 12.08 17.59
N SER A 99 0.13 11.31 17.49
CA SER A 99 -0.63 11.18 16.26
C SER A 99 -1.34 12.47 15.86
N ILE A 100 -1.15 12.90 14.62
CA ILE A 100 -1.91 14.01 14.02
C ILE A 100 -3.41 13.68 13.84
N TRP A 101 -3.79 12.39 13.96
CA TRP A 101 -5.19 11.95 13.86
C TRP A 101 -5.89 11.73 15.19
N ARG A 102 -5.18 11.83 16.30
CA ARG A 102 -5.72 11.52 17.64
C ARG A 102 -7.06 12.20 17.93
N GLU A 103 -7.17 13.48 17.58
CA GLU A 103 -8.39 14.28 17.79
C GLU A 103 -9.33 14.30 16.55
N LYS A 104 -9.05 13.47 15.54
CA LYS A 104 -9.81 13.49 14.28
C LYS A 104 -10.77 12.30 14.11
N LEU A 105 -11.04 11.56 15.16
CA LEU A 105 -12.02 10.48 15.09
C LEU A 105 -13.41 11.03 14.71
N GLY A 106 -13.98 10.50 13.63
CA GLY A 106 -15.22 11.00 13.04
C GLY A 106 -15.06 12.16 12.06
N GLU A 107 -13.84 12.68 11.86
CA GLU A 107 -13.53 13.75 10.91
C GLU A 107 -12.98 13.23 9.58
N LYS A 108 -13.04 14.07 8.55
CA LYS A 108 -12.45 13.79 7.24
C LYS A 108 -10.93 13.88 7.32
N VAL A 109 -10.24 12.79 6.96
CA VAL A 109 -8.77 12.67 6.93
C VAL A 109 -8.22 12.31 5.55
N ALA A 110 -9.10 11.98 4.61
CA ALA A 110 -8.77 11.54 3.26
C ALA A 110 -9.85 11.99 2.25
N ASP A 111 -9.57 11.84 0.96
CA ASP A 111 -10.56 11.97 -0.10
C ASP A 111 -11.73 10.98 0.13
N GLU A 112 -12.95 11.38 -0.19
CA GLU A 112 -14.18 10.60 0.04
C GLU A 112 -14.22 9.27 -0.74
N ARG A 113 -13.39 9.10 -1.76
CA ARG A 113 -13.26 7.85 -2.52
C ARG A 113 -12.43 6.80 -1.79
N ILE A 114 -11.72 7.19 -0.71
CA ILE A 114 -10.89 6.28 0.08
C ILE A 114 -11.73 5.61 1.17
N THR A 115 -11.85 4.30 1.06
CA THR A 115 -12.38 3.44 2.13
C THR A 115 -11.37 2.31 2.38
N VAL A 116 -10.98 2.15 3.63
CA VAL A 116 -10.07 1.10 4.12
C VAL A 116 -10.80 0.34 5.21
N THR A 117 -11.15 -0.90 4.92
CA THR A 117 -11.76 -1.83 5.87
C THR A 117 -10.69 -2.82 6.33
N VAL A 118 -10.58 -3.04 7.62
CA VAL A 118 -9.79 -4.13 8.18
C VAL A 118 -10.72 -5.32 8.40
N ASP A 119 -10.52 -6.40 7.63
CA ASP A 119 -11.39 -7.57 7.68
C ASP A 119 -10.59 -8.87 7.75
N PRO A 120 -10.37 -9.38 8.98
CA PRO A 120 -9.58 -10.60 9.20
C PRO A 120 -10.26 -11.88 8.71
N ARG A 121 -11.51 -11.80 8.22
CA ARG A 121 -12.27 -12.94 7.71
C ARG A 121 -12.75 -12.74 6.28
N HIS A 122 -12.16 -11.79 5.58
CA HIS A 122 -12.45 -11.60 4.15
C HIS A 122 -12.01 -12.85 3.36
N GLU A 123 -12.77 -13.21 2.34
CA GLU A 123 -12.51 -14.42 1.54
C GLU A 123 -11.12 -14.46 0.87
N SER A 124 -10.51 -13.29 0.66
CA SER A 124 -9.16 -13.15 0.09
C SER A 124 -8.06 -13.12 1.16
N VAL A 125 -8.40 -13.19 2.43
CA VAL A 125 -7.43 -13.27 3.54
C VAL A 125 -7.24 -14.74 3.90
N VAL A 126 -6.03 -15.23 3.63
CA VAL A 126 -5.74 -16.67 3.68
C VAL A 126 -5.66 -17.17 5.12
N CYS A 127 -4.93 -16.49 5.98
CA CYS A 127 -4.84 -16.82 7.39
C CYS A 127 -5.50 -15.75 8.24
N GLY A 128 -6.83 -15.75 8.19
CA GLY A 128 -7.65 -14.83 8.96
C GLY A 128 -7.59 -15.11 10.48
N GLU A 129 -7.86 -14.08 11.23
CA GLU A 129 -7.91 -14.11 12.69
C GLU A 129 -9.37 -14.33 13.16
N ASN A 130 -9.63 -15.36 13.93
CA ASN A 130 -10.96 -15.63 14.49
C ASN A 130 -11.13 -15.11 15.92
N MET A 131 -10.02 -15.01 16.66
CA MET A 131 -9.99 -14.54 18.05
C MET A 131 -8.78 -13.64 18.23
N THR A 132 -8.94 -12.49 18.89
CA THR A 132 -7.82 -11.63 19.26
C THR A 132 -6.91 -12.29 20.31
N ALA A 133 -5.71 -11.76 20.48
CA ALA A 133 -4.78 -12.23 21.51
C ALA A 133 -5.39 -12.15 22.93
N GLU A 134 -6.31 -11.22 23.16
CA GLU A 134 -7.02 -11.05 24.44
C GLU A 134 -8.27 -11.95 24.57
N GLY A 135 -8.56 -12.79 23.57
CA GLY A 135 -9.63 -13.77 23.61
C GLY A 135 -11.02 -13.25 23.20
N PHE A 136 -11.09 -12.18 22.43
CA PHE A 136 -12.33 -11.68 21.85
C PHE A 136 -12.57 -12.24 20.45
N PRO A 137 -13.79 -12.60 20.08
CA PRO A 137 -14.11 -12.88 18.67
C PRO A 137 -13.77 -11.67 17.80
N THR A 138 -13.16 -11.93 16.66
CA THR A 138 -12.82 -10.87 15.71
C THR A 138 -14.01 -10.44 14.87
N ALA A 139 -13.97 -9.21 14.40
CA ALA A 139 -14.91 -8.66 13.44
C ALA A 139 -14.21 -7.69 12.50
N SER A 140 -14.80 -7.49 11.31
CA SER A 140 -14.38 -6.43 10.40
C SER A 140 -14.79 -5.06 10.93
N PHE A 141 -14.01 -4.03 10.55
CA PHE A 141 -14.32 -2.64 10.85
C PHE A 141 -13.73 -1.70 9.81
N ASP A 142 -14.38 -0.56 9.61
CA ASP A 142 -13.81 0.49 8.78
C ASP A 142 -12.80 1.30 9.60
N LEU A 143 -11.55 1.37 9.13
CA LEU A 143 -10.56 2.31 9.65
C LEU A 143 -10.86 3.71 9.09
N ILE A 144 -10.99 3.79 7.76
CA ILE A 144 -11.42 4.97 7.03
C ILE A 144 -12.64 4.58 6.19
N LYS A 145 -13.70 5.35 6.25
CA LYS A 145 -14.89 5.15 5.41
C LYS A 145 -15.27 6.44 4.72
N ASP A 146 -15.29 6.41 3.39
CA ASP A 146 -15.60 7.57 2.56
C ASP A 146 -14.80 8.81 3.01
N GLY A 147 -13.49 8.63 3.21
CA GLY A 147 -12.54 9.64 3.67
C GLY A 147 -12.60 10.02 5.14
N VAL A 148 -13.53 9.47 5.91
CA VAL A 148 -13.72 9.79 7.35
C VAL A 148 -13.05 8.75 8.23
N LEU A 149 -12.22 9.17 9.17
CA LEU A 149 -11.62 8.29 10.18
C LEU A 149 -12.71 7.74 11.11
N LYS A 150 -12.89 6.44 11.11
CA LYS A 150 -13.94 5.77 11.89
C LYS A 150 -13.42 5.10 13.15
N ASN A 151 -12.21 4.55 13.08
CA ASN A 151 -11.60 3.83 14.19
C ASN A 151 -10.09 4.01 14.17
N PHE A 152 -9.47 3.76 15.32
CA PHE A 152 -8.05 3.48 15.44
C PHE A 152 -7.83 1.96 15.47
N HIS A 153 -6.60 1.51 15.22
CA HIS A 153 -6.20 0.12 15.39
C HIS A 153 -5.50 -0.04 16.75
N LEU A 154 -6.29 -0.16 17.82
CA LEU A 154 -5.79 -0.18 19.19
C LEU A 154 -5.97 -1.53 19.87
N SER A 155 -4.96 -1.93 20.64
CA SER A 155 -5.05 -3.05 21.58
C SER A 155 -6.00 -2.73 22.75
N LEU A 156 -6.39 -3.77 23.48
CA LEU A 156 -7.17 -3.61 24.72
C LEU A 156 -6.43 -2.76 25.75
N TYR A 157 -5.09 -2.89 25.82
CA TYR A 157 -4.28 -2.10 26.74
C TYR A 157 -4.39 -0.61 26.49
N VAL A 158 -4.19 -0.18 25.23
CA VAL A 158 -4.25 1.24 24.85
C VAL A 158 -5.67 1.77 24.92
N SER A 159 -6.66 0.98 24.53
CA SER A 159 -8.08 1.31 24.72
C SER A 159 -8.41 1.66 26.18
N ASN A 160 -7.98 0.82 27.13
CA ASN A 160 -8.21 1.06 28.56
C ASN A 160 -7.45 2.30 29.09
N LYS A 161 -6.34 2.67 28.49
CA LYS A 161 -5.54 3.84 28.89
C LYS A 161 -6.08 5.16 28.36
N THR A 162 -6.60 5.13 27.14
CA THR A 162 -6.98 6.35 26.39
C THR A 162 -8.48 6.61 26.39
N GLY A 163 -9.29 5.56 26.62
CA GLY A 163 -10.75 5.62 26.51
C GLY A 163 -11.30 5.51 25.09
N PHE A 164 -10.43 5.38 24.08
CA PHE A 164 -10.86 5.03 22.72
C PHE A 164 -11.23 3.55 22.63
N ASP A 165 -12.08 3.20 21.66
CA ASP A 165 -12.45 1.81 21.44
C ASP A 165 -11.26 0.98 20.96
N ARG A 166 -11.16 -0.30 21.43
CA ARG A 166 -10.20 -1.25 20.91
C ARG A 166 -10.56 -1.68 19.49
N ALA A 167 -9.57 -2.05 18.70
CA ALA A 167 -9.81 -2.68 17.41
C ALA A 167 -10.52 -4.04 17.59
N PRO A 168 -11.49 -4.37 16.71
CA PRO A 168 -12.15 -5.67 16.72
C PRO A 168 -11.26 -6.86 16.34
N CYS A 169 -10.05 -6.63 15.81
CA CYS A 169 -9.05 -7.67 15.51
C CYS A 169 -7.64 -7.16 15.83
N SER A 170 -6.68 -8.09 15.99
CA SER A 170 -5.27 -7.76 16.27
C SER A 170 -4.46 -7.67 14.98
N SER A 171 -4.81 -8.48 13.99
CA SER A 171 -4.21 -8.44 12.65
C SER A 171 -4.69 -7.23 11.84
N LEU A 172 -3.98 -6.91 10.75
CA LEU A 172 -4.25 -5.72 9.94
C LEU A 172 -4.46 -6.06 8.44
N PRO A 173 -5.34 -7.00 8.08
CA PRO A 173 -5.65 -7.29 6.70
C PRO A 173 -6.50 -6.15 6.11
N CYS A 174 -5.85 -5.28 5.34
CA CYS A 174 -6.51 -4.13 4.73
C CYS A 174 -7.21 -4.53 3.43
N ILE A 175 -8.49 -4.23 3.36
CA ILE A 175 -9.29 -4.31 2.15
C ILE A 175 -9.55 -2.87 1.69
N ILE A 176 -8.77 -2.43 0.70
CA ILE A 176 -8.88 -1.08 0.14
C ILE A 176 -9.87 -1.11 -1.01
N LYS A 177 -10.90 -0.30 -0.91
CA LYS A 177 -11.98 -0.25 -1.89
C LYS A 177 -11.45 0.15 -3.26
N ALA A 178 -11.78 -0.65 -4.29
CA ALA A 178 -11.51 -0.32 -5.68
C ALA A 178 -12.35 0.87 -6.16
N GLY A 179 -11.82 1.58 -7.16
CA GLY A 179 -12.57 2.56 -7.93
C GLY A 179 -13.20 1.96 -9.18
N ASP A 180 -13.64 2.83 -10.07
CA ASP A 180 -14.28 2.43 -11.33
C ASP A 180 -13.38 2.69 -12.55
N THR A 181 -12.28 3.43 -12.39
CA THR A 181 -11.40 3.85 -13.48
C THR A 181 -10.39 2.76 -13.84
N PRO A 182 -10.31 2.31 -15.09
CA PRO A 182 -9.25 1.41 -15.53
C PRO A 182 -7.86 2.01 -15.32
N LEU A 183 -6.87 1.18 -14.94
CA LEU A 183 -5.49 1.64 -14.74
C LEU A 183 -4.93 2.35 -15.98
N ASP A 184 -5.22 1.83 -17.17
CA ASP A 184 -4.77 2.43 -18.42
C ASP A 184 -5.33 3.85 -18.63
N GLU A 185 -6.55 4.12 -18.18
CA GLU A 185 -7.14 5.46 -18.22
C GLU A 185 -6.50 6.39 -17.19
N ILE A 186 -6.13 5.88 -16.01
CA ILE A 186 -5.36 6.63 -15.01
C ILE A 186 -4.01 7.06 -15.59
N ILE A 187 -3.31 6.12 -16.23
CA ILE A 187 -2.04 6.39 -16.92
C ILE A 187 -2.26 7.40 -18.05
N ALA A 188 -3.27 7.19 -18.90
CA ALA A 188 -3.56 8.07 -20.03
C ALA A 188 -3.93 9.51 -19.62
N SER A 189 -4.49 9.69 -18.43
CA SER A 189 -4.82 11.03 -17.87
C SER A 189 -3.64 11.71 -17.16
N THR A 190 -2.53 11.00 -16.97
CA THR A 190 -1.36 11.50 -16.25
C THR A 190 -0.41 12.23 -17.20
N GLU A 191 -0.32 13.55 -17.11
CA GLU A 191 0.57 14.37 -17.96
C GLU A 191 2.04 14.18 -17.57
N HIS A 192 2.37 14.29 -16.28
CA HIS A 192 3.69 14.03 -15.72
C HIS A 192 3.55 13.23 -14.43
N GLY A 193 4.17 12.07 -14.37
CA GLY A 193 4.06 11.21 -13.20
C GLY A 193 5.05 10.06 -13.16
N ILE A 194 4.95 9.28 -12.10
CA ILE A 194 5.76 8.10 -11.87
C ILE A 194 4.87 6.96 -11.33
N ILE A 195 4.99 5.78 -11.90
CA ILE A 195 4.45 4.55 -11.33
C ILE A 195 5.52 3.99 -10.40
N VAL A 196 5.20 3.83 -9.11
CA VAL A 196 6.14 3.37 -8.10
C VAL A 196 5.89 1.90 -7.79
N GLY A 197 6.81 1.04 -8.25
CA GLY A 197 6.76 -0.39 -7.99
C GLY A 197 7.29 -0.75 -6.61
N ARG A 198 8.22 0.03 -6.05
CA ARG A 198 8.78 -0.15 -4.73
C ARG A 198 9.32 1.17 -4.18
N PHE A 199 9.11 1.42 -2.90
CA PHE A 199 9.73 2.54 -2.17
C PHE A 199 10.90 2.04 -1.31
N SER A 200 11.96 2.83 -1.16
CA SER A 200 13.14 2.42 -0.38
C SER A 200 13.82 3.60 0.29
N GLY A 201 14.01 3.48 1.59
CA GLY A 201 14.63 4.51 2.44
C GLY A 201 13.70 5.70 2.67
N GLY A 202 14.03 6.54 3.65
CA GLY A 202 13.27 7.75 3.94
C GLY A 202 11.82 7.49 4.37
N GLU A 203 11.61 6.41 5.13
CA GLU A 203 10.29 6.03 5.63
C GLU A 203 9.63 7.18 6.39
N PRO A 204 8.30 7.32 6.25
CA PRO A 204 7.56 8.39 6.91
C PRO A 204 7.64 8.30 8.43
N GLY A 205 7.88 9.44 9.08
CA GLY A 205 7.74 9.57 10.52
C GLY A 205 6.33 10.02 10.94
N ILE A 206 6.18 10.37 12.21
CA ILE A 206 4.90 10.81 12.81
C ILE A 206 4.31 12.08 12.17
N SER A 207 5.13 12.91 11.51
CA SER A 207 4.65 14.05 10.70
C SER A 207 4.01 13.62 9.39
N GLY A 208 4.28 12.39 8.94
CA GLY A 208 3.88 11.85 7.64
C GLY A 208 4.80 12.23 6.49
N ASP A 209 5.84 13.05 6.72
CA ASP A 209 6.78 13.43 5.67
C ASP A 209 7.63 12.22 5.25
N PHE A 210 7.76 12.01 3.94
CA PHE A 210 8.61 10.97 3.37
C PHE A 210 9.51 11.53 2.28
N SER A 211 10.71 10.95 2.15
CA SER A 211 11.63 11.26 1.06
C SER A 211 12.56 10.07 0.83
N GLY A 212 12.31 9.31 -0.21
CA GLY A 212 13.06 8.08 -0.50
C GLY A 212 13.16 7.80 -1.98
N VAL A 213 13.69 6.63 -2.31
CA VAL A 213 13.97 6.21 -3.68
C VAL A 213 12.83 5.38 -4.24
N ALA A 214 12.27 5.81 -5.36
CA ALA A 214 11.38 5.01 -6.18
C ALA A 214 12.21 3.99 -6.97
N LYS A 215 11.99 2.71 -6.69
CA LYS A 215 12.63 1.57 -7.37
C LYS A 215 11.60 0.81 -8.19
N ASN A 216 12.06 0.08 -9.18
CA ASN A 216 11.18 -0.69 -10.07
C ASN A 216 10.03 0.18 -10.59
N SER A 217 10.38 1.40 -11.01
CA SER A 217 9.44 2.47 -11.29
C SER A 217 9.50 2.91 -12.74
N PHE A 218 8.39 3.47 -13.22
CA PHE A 218 8.24 3.90 -14.61
C PHE A 218 7.81 5.35 -14.68
N LEU A 219 8.42 6.10 -15.60
CA LEU A 219 8.03 7.48 -15.88
C LEU A 219 6.79 7.50 -16.78
N VAL A 220 5.85 8.38 -16.45
CA VAL A 220 4.66 8.65 -17.26
C VAL A 220 4.73 10.08 -17.76
N GLU A 221 4.68 10.27 -19.10
CA GLU A 221 4.72 11.57 -19.75
C GLU A 221 3.68 11.60 -20.88
N GLY A 222 2.85 12.64 -20.90
CA GLY A 222 1.80 12.79 -21.92
C GLY A 222 0.85 11.59 -22.00
N GLY A 223 0.50 11.00 -20.87
CA GLY A 223 -0.42 9.86 -20.79
C GLY A 223 0.17 8.51 -21.21
N LYS A 224 1.50 8.38 -21.25
CA LYS A 224 2.17 7.13 -21.68
C LYS A 224 3.32 6.78 -20.75
N ILE A 225 3.53 5.49 -20.52
CA ILE A 225 4.75 4.99 -19.90
C ILE A 225 5.90 5.18 -20.91
N THR A 226 6.88 6.03 -20.57
CA THR A 226 7.98 6.38 -21.45
C THR A 226 9.26 5.60 -21.17
N GLY A 227 9.30 4.85 -20.10
CA GLY A 227 10.38 3.91 -19.76
C GLY A 227 10.59 3.77 -18.26
N ALA A 228 11.42 2.81 -17.92
CA ALA A 228 11.87 2.62 -16.55
C ALA A 228 12.75 3.77 -16.06
N VAL A 229 12.72 4.05 -14.77
CA VAL A 229 13.50 5.10 -14.13
C VAL A 229 14.42 4.50 -13.07
N SER A 230 15.69 4.84 -13.12
CA SER A 230 16.65 4.48 -12.08
C SER A 230 16.83 5.61 -11.07
N GLU A 231 16.85 5.27 -9.79
CA GLU A 231 17.24 6.17 -8.69
C GLU A 231 16.47 7.51 -8.62
N ALA A 232 15.21 7.53 -9.07
CA ALA A 232 14.36 8.70 -8.86
C ALA A 232 14.02 8.84 -7.39
N MET A 233 14.20 10.05 -6.84
CA MET A 233 13.75 10.39 -5.49
C MET A 233 12.30 10.84 -5.55
N ILE A 234 11.48 10.37 -4.65
CA ILE A 234 10.12 10.86 -4.42
C ILE A 234 9.97 11.41 -3.01
N SER A 235 9.27 12.52 -2.88
CA SER A 235 8.99 13.10 -1.58
C SER A 235 7.60 13.72 -1.51
N GLY A 236 7.01 13.66 -0.32
CA GLY A 236 5.67 14.14 -0.04
C GLY A 236 5.31 14.01 1.43
N ASN A 237 4.01 14.09 1.71
CA ASN A 237 3.47 13.90 3.06
C ASN A 237 2.26 12.97 2.98
N LEU A 238 2.20 11.94 3.82
CA LEU A 238 1.16 10.90 3.80
C LEU A 238 -0.26 11.48 4.01
N ALA A 239 -0.42 12.39 4.96
CA ALA A 239 -1.74 12.94 5.26
C ALA A 239 -2.24 13.84 4.13
N GLN A 240 -1.34 14.62 3.50
CA GLN A 240 -1.66 15.43 2.34
C GLN A 240 -1.98 14.55 1.13
N MET A 241 -1.16 13.53 0.87
CA MET A 241 -1.34 12.56 -0.21
C MET A 241 -2.76 11.96 -0.22
N LEU A 242 -3.27 11.55 0.95
CA LEU A 242 -4.63 10.98 1.05
C LEU A 242 -5.73 11.99 0.65
N ASN A 243 -5.48 13.30 0.78
CA ASN A 243 -6.40 14.34 0.36
C ASN A 243 -6.20 14.76 -1.11
N ASP A 244 -5.01 14.53 -1.66
CA ASP A 244 -4.66 14.85 -3.05
C ASP A 244 -4.86 13.64 -3.99
N LEU A 245 -5.79 12.74 -3.65
CA LEU A 245 -6.15 11.59 -4.47
C LEU A 245 -6.70 12.04 -5.84
N ILE A 246 -6.10 11.54 -6.90
CA ILE A 246 -6.55 11.76 -8.29
C ILE A 246 -7.51 10.66 -8.73
N ALA A 247 -7.11 9.40 -8.57
CA ALA A 247 -7.90 8.27 -9.01
C ALA A 247 -7.60 6.99 -8.21
N VAL A 248 -8.57 6.08 -8.20
CA VAL A 248 -8.45 4.71 -7.70
C VAL A 248 -8.76 3.77 -8.84
N SER A 249 -7.93 2.77 -9.07
CA SER A 249 -8.15 1.83 -10.16
C SER A 249 -9.30 0.85 -9.87
N ARG A 250 -9.87 0.31 -10.95
CA ARG A 250 -10.79 -0.81 -10.89
C ARG A 250 -10.05 -2.12 -10.63
N GLU A 251 -8.85 -2.24 -11.17
CA GLU A 251 -7.99 -3.40 -10.98
C GLU A 251 -7.46 -3.45 -9.55
N THR A 252 -7.53 -4.63 -8.96
CA THR A 252 -7.01 -4.92 -7.62
C THR A 252 -6.08 -6.12 -7.66
N VAL A 253 -5.20 -6.20 -6.67
CA VAL A 253 -4.36 -7.38 -6.41
C VAL A 253 -4.60 -7.82 -4.97
N SER A 254 -4.75 -9.15 -4.79
CA SER A 254 -4.71 -9.80 -3.49
C SER A 254 -3.40 -10.57 -3.37
N ASP A 255 -2.72 -10.38 -2.23
CA ASP A 255 -1.50 -11.12 -1.86
C ASP A 255 -1.78 -12.23 -0.82
N GLY A 256 -3.04 -12.40 -0.45
CA GLY A 256 -3.49 -13.33 0.59
C GLY A 256 -3.56 -12.72 1.99
N ASP A 257 -2.99 -11.52 2.18
CA ASP A 257 -3.06 -10.76 3.44
C ASP A 257 -3.99 -9.55 3.34
N GLY A 258 -4.36 -9.15 2.12
CA GLY A 258 -5.27 -8.05 1.86
C GLY A 258 -5.62 -7.89 0.39
N ILE A 259 -6.29 -6.79 0.07
CA ILE A 259 -6.61 -6.40 -1.31
C ILE A 259 -6.33 -4.92 -1.47
N ALA A 260 -5.58 -4.58 -2.51
CA ALA A 260 -5.31 -3.19 -2.85
C ALA A 260 -5.49 -2.91 -4.36
N PRO A 261 -6.04 -1.73 -4.72
CA PRO A 261 -6.01 -1.20 -6.08
C PRO A 261 -4.69 -0.48 -6.37
N TYR A 262 -4.54 0.05 -7.59
CA TYR A 262 -3.62 1.13 -7.88
C TYR A 262 -4.25 2.44 -7.46
N MET A 263 -3.47 3.33 -6.86
CA MET A 263 -3.94 4.67 -6.49
C MET A 263 -3.01 5.74 -7.04
N ALA A 264 -3.60 6.78 -7.64
CA ALA A 264 -2.89 7.94 -8.17
C ALA A 264 -3.07 9.13 -7.24
N PHE A 265 -1.97 9.76 -6.84
CA PHE A 265 -1.93 10.91 -5.95
C PHE A 265 -1.20 12.08 -6.60
N GLY A 266 -1.71 13.28 -6.41
CA GLY A 266 -1.11 14.52 -6.88
C GLY A 266 -0.08 15.10 -5.92
N GLY A 267 0.56 16.18 -6.34
CA GLY A 267 1.41 17.00 -5.48
C GLY A 267 2.74 16.38 -5.04
N ILE A 268 3.14 15.23 -5.63
CA ILE A 268 4.38 14.54 -5.27
C ILE A 268 5.56 15.16 -6.02
N THR A 269 6.62 15.41 -5.28
CA THR A 269 7.89 15.84 -5.87
C THR A 269 8.69 14.63 -6.33
N VAL A 270 9.06 14.61 -7.59
CA VAL A 270 9.94 13.61 -8.21
C VAL A 270 11.21 14.30 -8.66
N SER A 271 12.38 13.78 -8.29
CA SER A 271 13.67 14.35 -8.67
C SER A 271 14.69 13.28 -9.05
N GLY A 272 15.44 13.55 -10.09
CA GLY A 272 16.64 12.80 -10.44
C GLY A 272 17.85 13.22 -9.61
N LYS A 273 18.93 12.45 -9.73
CA LYS A 273 20.23 12.82 -9.19
C LYS A 273 20.90 13.84 -10.08
#